data_2e48e55ab2c92c768ae72ea5309c4892
#
_entry.id   2e48e55ab2c92c768ae72ea5309c4892
#
_cell.length_a   1.000
_cell.length_b   1.000
_cell.length_c   1.000
_cell.angle_alpha   90.00
_cell.angle_beta   90.00
_cell.angle_gamma   90.00
#
_symmetry.space_group_name_H-M   'P 1'
#
loop_
_entity.id
_entity.type
_entity.pdbx_description
1 polymer ?
#
loop_
_entity_poly.entity_id
_entity_poly.type
_entity_poly.pdbx_seq_one_letter_code
_entity_poly.pdbx_strand_id
1 'polypeptide(L)'
;QGEYRPFDSIDNAPEEKARGITINIAHVEYETENRHYAHVDMPGHRDYIKNMITGAAQVDGAILVVAAPDGPMPQTREHVLLARQVEVPAIVVYLNKVDMMDDPELLELVELELRELLNEYGFPGDSTPIVRGSALHALESKSTDLNAPEYESIKELLRVVDEYIPEPVRDVDKSFMMSVEDVFSIKGRGTVVTGRVDRGLVK
;
A
#
# COMPACT_ATOMS: atom_id res chain seq x y z
N GLN A 1 7.11 -3.96 -17.75
CA GLN A 1 8.14 -4.74 -17.03
C GLN A 1 8.97 -3.75 -16.23
N GLY A 2 8.62 -3.58 -14.92
CA GLY A 2 9.40 -2.76 -14.00
C GLY A 2 10.78 -3.39 -13.74
N GLU A 3 11.78 -2.54 -13.44
CA GLU A 3 13.11 -3.01 -13.06
C GLU A 3 13.03 -3.69 -11.68
N TYR A 4 13.52 -4.93 -11.58
CA TYR A 4 13.55 -5.65 -10.30
C TYR A 4 14.36 -4.87 -9.26
N ARG A 5 13.72 -4.55 -8.13
CA ARG A 5 14.39 -3.96 -6.96
C ARG A 5 14.43 -4.99 -5.84
N PRO A 6 15.61 -5.32 -5.29
CA PRO A 6 15.71 -6.17 -4.12
C PRO A 6 14.98 -5.55 -2.93
N PHE A 7 14.37 -6.39 -2.08
CA PHE A 7 13.67 -5.95 -0.87
C PHE A 7 14.51 -4.97 -0.03
N ASP A 8 15.80 -5.28 0.18
CA ASP A 8 16.74 -4.43 0.93
C ASP A 8 17.04 -3.06 0.28
N SER A 9 16.58 -2.83 -0.95
CA SER A 9 16.78 -1.56 -1.66
C SER A 9 15.59 -0.60 -1.51
N ILE A 10 14.48 -1.05 -0.94
CA ILE A 10 13.29 -0.24 -0.69
C ILE A 10 13.51 0.57 0.60
N ASP A 11 13.90 -0.11 1.68
CA ASP A 11 14.26 0.52 2.96
C ASP A 11 15.76 0.89 2.95
N ASN A 12 16.06 2.14 2.64
CA ASN A 12 17.45 2.57 2.41
C ASN A 12 18.15 3.17 3.63
N ALA A 13 17.41 3.67 4.63
CA ALA A 13 18.03 4.28 5.79
C ALA A 13 18.69 3.23 6.70
N PRO A 14 19.88 3.54 7.27
CA PRO A 14 20.57 2.61 8.17
C PRO A 14 19.71 2.18 9.37
N GLU A 15 18.85 3.07 9.85
CA GLU A 15 17.96 2.83 10.97
C GLU A 15 16.80 1.88 10.59
N GLU A 16 16.27 1.97 9.37
CA GLU A 16 15.26 1.04 8.82
C GLU A 16 15.81 -0.38 8.77
N LYS A 17 17.02 -0.53 8.22
CA LYS A 17 17.71 -1.83 8.15
C LYS A 17 18.03 -2.42 9.52
N ALA A 18 18.38 -1.58 10.49
CA ALA A 18 18.72 -2.03 11.84
C ALA A 18 17.49 -2.47 12.64
N ARG A 19 16.35 -1.85 12.41
CA ARG A 19 15.09 -2.12 13.14
C ARG A 19 14.15 -3.06 12.41
N GLY A 20 14.34 -3.28 11.09
CA GLY A 20 13.44 -4.07 10.24
C GLY A 20 12.05 -3.45 10.11
N ILE A 21 11.95 -2.12 10.13
CA ILE A 21 10.70 -1.37 10.00
C ILE A 21 10.89 -0.24 8.99
N THR A 22 9.87 0.07 8.21
CA THR A 22 9.83 1.24 7.33
C THR A 22 9.68 2.52 8.16
N ILE A 23 10.53 3.50 7.93
CA ILE A 23 10.51 4.82 8.59
C ILE A 23 10.10 5.91 7.62
N ASN A 24 10.69 5.90 6.43
CA ASN A 24 10.44 6.86 5.38
C ASN A 24 9.49 6.30 4.33
N ILE A 25 8.79 7.19 3.64
CA ILE A 25 7.96 6.81 2.50
C ILE A 25 8.87 6.38 1.36
N ALA A 26 8.62 5.20 0.80
CA ALA A 26 9.29 4.72 -0.39
C ALA A 26 8.32 4.65 -1.58
N HIS A 27 8.81 4.96 -2.78
CA HIS A 27 8.04 4.91 -4.00
C HIS A 27 8.60 3.83 -4.92
N VAL A 28 7.72 2.93 -5.36
CA VAL A 28 8.03 1.86 -6.30
C VAL A 28 7.00 1.89 -7.43
N GLU A 29 7.46 1.71 -8.66
CA GLU A 29 6.59 1.67 -9.83
C GLU A 29 6.48 0.25 -10.36
N TYR A 30 5.27 -0.15 -10.75
CA TYR A 30 5.01 -1.40 -11.45
C TYR A 30 3.78 -1.29 -12.35
N GLU A 31 3.63 -2.25 -13.25
CA GLU A 31 2.54 -2.29 -14.21
C GLU A 31 1.82 -3.65 -14.16
N THR A 32 0.52 -3.60 -14.29
CA THR A 32 -0.32 -4.74 -14.69
C THR A 32 -0.65 -4.65 -16.17
N GLU A 33 -1.44 -5.57 -16.69
CA GLU A 33 -1.94 -5.45 -18.08
C GLU A 33 -2.88 -4.24 -18.26
N ASN A 34 -3.50 -3.78 -17.19
CA ASN A 34 -4.54 -2.77 -17.23
C ASN A 34 -4.08 -1.39 -16.76
N ARG A 35 -3.12 -1.32 -15.83
CA ARG A 35 -2.75 -0.08 -15.14
C ARG A 35 -1.26 0.03 -14.84
N HIS A 36 -0.80 1.28 -14.78
CA HIS A 36 0.47 1.67 -14.20
C HIS A 36 0.27 2.19 -12.78
N TYR A 37 1.06 1.68 -11.85
CA TYR A 37 0.96 2.01 -10.42
C TYR A 37 2.22 2.71 -9.93
N ALA A 38 2.02 3.83 -9.24
CA ALA A 38 2.99 4.39 -8.32
C ALA A 38 2.64 3.87 -6.91
N HIS A 39 3.35 2.87 -6.45
CA HIS A 39 3.15 2.28 -5.13
C HIS A 39 3.91 3.09 -4.09
N VAL A 40 3.18 3.52 -3.08
CA VAL A 40 3.73 4.28 -1.94
C VAL A 40 3.79 3.34 -0.74
N ASP A 41 4.99 2.93 -0.36
CA ASP A 41 5.21 2.16 0.87
C ASP A 41 5.28 3.12 2.06
N MET A 42 4.42 2.90 3.03
CA MET A 42 4.23 3.80 4.17
C MET A 42 4.56 3.09 5.48
N PRO A 43 5.25 3.79 6.41
CA PRO A 43 5.53 3.21 7.71
C PRO A 43 4.24 2.93 8.48
N GLY A 44 4.13 1.70 9.02
CA GLY A 44 2.99 1.30 9.86
C GLY A 44 3.18 1.56 11.35
N HIS A 45 4.39 1.95 11.79
CA HIS A 45 4.68 2.14 13.20
C HIS A 45 4.20 3.51 13.70
N ARG A 46 3.54 3.53 14.86
CA ARG A 46 2.93 4.74 15.45
C ARG A 46 3.87 5.94 15.61
N ASP A 47 5.16 5.69 15.80
CA ASP A 47 6.15 6.77 15.95
C ASP A 47 6.35 7.56 14.65
N TYR A 48 5.95 7.00 13.51
CA TYR A 48 6.10 7.57 12.17
C TYR A 48 4.77 7.94 11.51
N ILE A 49 3.71 8.11 12.31
CA ILE A 49 2.35 8.39 11.84
C ILE A 49 2.26 9.63 10.93
N LYS A 50 3.15 10.62 11.14
CA LYS A 50 3.21 11.82 10.27
C LYS A 50 3.57 11.47 8.84
N ASN A 51 4.55 10.56 8.66
CA ASN A 51 4.96 10.11 7.33
C ASN A 51 3.84 9.29 6.67
N MET A 52 3.16 8.45 7.46
CA MET A 52 1.99 7.73 6.99
C MET A 52 0.86 8.68 6.52
N ILE A 53 0.54 9.73 7.27
CA ILE A 53 -0.48 10.71 6.89
C ILE A 53 -0.10 11.39 5.57
N THR A 54 1.15 11.79 5.43
CA THR A 54 1.65 12.44 4.20
C THR A 54 1.52 11.52 2.99
N GLY A 55 1.90 10.24 3.13
CA GLY A 55 1.74 9.24 2.07
C GLY A 55 0.28 8.93 1.75
N ALA A 56 -0.54 8.70 2.77
CA ALA A 56 -1.94 8.35 2.60
C ALA A 56 -2.78 9.45 1.93
N ALA A 57 -2.43 10.73 2.12
CA ALA A 57 -3.11 11.84 1.45
C ALA A 57 -2.89 11.88 -0.06
N GLN A 58 -1.96 11.09 -0.59
CA GLN A 58 -1.56 11.11 -2.00
C GLN A 58 -2.10 9.94 -2.82
N VAL A 59 -2.69 8.93 -2.17
CA VAL A 59 -3.04 7.67 -2.83
C VAL A 59 -4.48 7.67 -3.34
N ASP A 60 -4.70 6.96 -4.44
CA ASP A 60 -6.01 6.76 -5.06
C ASP A 60 -6.69 5.48 -4.56
N GLY A 61 -6.02 4.73 -3.71
CA GLY A 61 -6.49 3.52 -3.03
C GLY A 61 -5.42 2.99 -2.10
N ALA A 62 -5.76 2.09 -1.19
CA ALA A 62 -4.81 1.51 -0.24
C ALA A 62 -4.89 -0.01 -0.19
N ILE A 63 -3.75 -0.64 0.06
CA ILE A 63 -3.64 -2.04 0.45
C ILE A 63 -3.36 -2.07 1.96
N LEU A 64 -4.32 -2.57 2.73
CA LEU A 64 -4.15 -2.78 4.17
C LEU A 64 -3.58 -4.18 4.40
N VAL A 65 -2.34 -4.23 4.88
CA VAL A 65 -1.67 -5.51 5.19
C VAL A 65 -1.87 -5.85 6.66
N VAL A 66 -2.45 -7.01 6.94
CA VAL A 66 -2.69 -7.51 8.30
C VAL A 66 -2.12 -8.91 8.43
N ALA A 67 -1.39 -9.18 9.50
CA ALA A 67 -0.90 -10.52 9.78
C ALA A 67 -2.05 -11.39 10.35
N ALA A 68 -2.36 -12.50 9.71
CA ALA A 68 -3.45 -13.38 10.13
C ALA A 68 -3.33 -13.87 11.59
N PRO A 69 -2.15 -14.26 12.11
CA PRO A 69 -2.02 -14.68 13.50
C PRO A 69 -2.31 -13.58 14.53
N ASP A 70 -2.10 -12.32 14.15
CA ASP A 70 -2.26 -11.18 15.07
C ASP A 70 -3.67 -10.56 14.99
N GLY A 71 -4.34 -10.72 13.84
CA GLY A 71 -5.62 -10.06 13.55
C GLY A 71 -5.52 -8.53 13.51
N PRO A 72 -6.66 -7.82 13.62
CA PRO A 72 -6.69 -6.36 13.62
C PRO A 72 -6.19 -5.79 14.95
N MET A 73 -4.93 -5.43 14.99
CA MET A 73 -4.26 -4.80 16.13
C MET A 73 -4.69 -3.32 16.30
N PRO A 74 -4.42 -2.69 17.46
CA PRO A 74 -4.71 -1.26 17.67
C PRO A 74 -4.14 -0.35 16.56
N GLN A 75 -2.94 -0.64 16.06
CA GLN A 75 -2.35 0.09 14.93
C GLN A 75 -3.17 -0.06 13.63
N THR A 76 -3.73 -1.25 13.38
CA THR A 76 -4.61 -1.47 12.22
C THR A 76 -5.81 -0.53 12.26
N ARG A 77 -6.40 -0.35 13.45
CA ARG A 77 -7.51 0.60 13.68
C ARG A 77 -7.10 2.04 13.39
N GLU A 78 -5.92 2.44 13.87
CA GLU A 78 -5.35 3.76 13.60
C GLU A 78 -5.13 3.99 12.10
N HIS A 79 -4.63 2.99 11.37
CA HIS A 79 -4.41 3.08 9.92
C HIS A 79 -5.72 3.25 9.15
N VAL A 80 -6.75 2.47 9.48
CA VAL A 80 -8.07 2.57 8.84
C VAL A 80 -8.72 3.92 9.13
N LEU A 81 -8.64 4.39 10.39
CA LEU A 81 -9.11 5.72 10.77
C LEU A 81 -8.42 6.83 9.97
N LEU A 82 -7.09 6.77 9.86
CA LEU A 82 -6.32 7.75 9.10
C LEU A 82 -6.64 7.72 7.61
N ALA A 83 -6.74 6.52 7.01
CA ALA A 83 -7.17 6.37 5.62
C ALA A 83 -8.53 7.03 5.38
N ARG A 84 -9.46 6.90 6.34
CA ARG A 84 -10.75 7.57 6.28
C ARG A 84 -10.65 9.09 6.39
N GLN A 85 -9.81 9.59 7.31
CA GLN A 85 -9.63 11.04 7.52
C GLN A 85 -9.00 11.75 6.32
N VAL A 86 -8.09 11.09 5.61
CA VAL A 86 -7.47 11.61 4.38
C VAL A 86 -8.24 11.24 3.11
N GLU A 87 -9.44 10.69 3.27
CA GLU A 87 -10.39 10.40 2.19
C GLU A 87 -9.86 9.40 1.15
N VAL A 88 -9.10 8.37 1.58
CA VAL A 88 -8.73 7.27 0.68
C VAL A 88 -9.99 6.63 0.10
N PRO A 89 -10.15 6.57 -1.24
CA PRO A 89 -11.41 6.17 -1.86
C PRO A 89 -11.80 4.71 -1.62
N ALA A 90 -10.82 3.80 -1.60
CA ALA A 90 -11.05 2.38 -1.45
C ALA A 90 -9.87 1.69 -0.77
N ILE A 91 -10.17 0.63 -0.02
CA ILE A 91 -9.17 -0.24 0.64
C ILE A 91 -9.35 -1.67 0.12
N VAL A 92 -8.25 -2.33 -0.20
CA VAL A 92 -8.15 -3.78 -0.38
C VAL A 92 -7.36 -4.34 0.79
N VAL A 93 -7.74 -5.48 1.34
CA VAL A 93 -7.02 -6.10 2.44
C VAL A 93 -6.16 -7.25 1.92
N TYR A 94 -4.89 -7.29 2.34
CA TYR A 94 -4.04 -8.46 2.19
C TYR A 94 -3.81 -9.10 3.55
N LEU A 95 -4.45 -10.26 3.78
CA LEU A 95 -4.31 -11.05 5.00
C LEU A 95 -3.07 -11.94 4.85
N ASN A 96 -1.96 -11.44 5.38
CA ASN A 96 -0.62 -12.03 5.25
C ASN A 96 -0.35 -13.10 6.32
N LYS A 97 0.68 -13.91 6.13
CA LYS A 97 1.16 -14.96 7.04
C LYS A 97 0.10 -16.05 7.30
N VAL A 98 -0.74 -16.35 6.33
CA VAL A 98 -1.75 -17.42 6.49
C VAL A 98 -1.11 -18.80 6.64
N ASP A 99 0.13 -18.96 6.19
CA ASP A 99 0.97 -20.14 6.40
C ASP A 99 1.27 -20.46 7.87
N MET A 100 1.08 -19.48 8.76
CA MET A 100 1.23 -19.64 10.21
C MET A 100 -0.09 -20.00 10.92
N MET A 101 -1.18 -20.18 10.17
CA MET A 101 -2.52 -20.48 10.70
C MET A 101 -2.96 -21.86 10.26
N ASP A 102 -3.03 -22.79 11.21
CA ASP A 102 -3.47 -24.17 10.95
C ASP A 102 -4.99 -24.36 11.00
N ASP A 103 -5.71 -23.39 11.61
CA ASP A 103 -7.15 -23.47 11.82
C ASP A 103 -7.89 -22.53 10.84
N PRO A 104 -8.68 -23.09 9.89
CA PRO A 104 -9.45 -22.29 8.96
C PRO A 104 -10.56 -21.45 9.64
N GLU A 105 -11.12 -21.90 10.78
CA GLU A 105 -12.16 -21.15 11.48
C GLU A 105 -11.60 -19.87 12.09
N LEU A 106 -10.35 -19.89 12.56
CA LEU A 106 -9.69 -18.70 13.04
C LEU A 106 -9.41 -17.68 11.92
N LEU A 107 -9.08 -18.15 10.71
CA LEU A 107 -8.94 -17.25 9.55
C LEU A 107 -10.26 -16.55 9.21
N GLU A 108 -11.37 -17.29 9.24
CA GLU A 108 -12.70 -16.71 9.00
C GLU A 108 -13.07 -15.69 10.07
N LEU A 109 -12.74 -15.97 11.33
CA LEU A 109 -12.97 -15.03 12.42
C LEU A 109 -12.17 -13.73 12.24
N VAL A 110 -10.89 -13.82 11.89
CA VAL A 110 -10.04 -12.65 11.62
C VAL A 110 -10.61 -11.82 10.45
N GLU A 111 -11.10 -12.49 9.39
CA GLU A 111 -11.76 -11.76 8.31
C GLU A 111 -13.03 -11.04 8.76
N LEU A 112 -13.85 -11.69 9.58
CA LEU A 112 -15.05 -11.07 10.13
C LEU A 112 -14.72 -9.83 10.95
N GLU A 113 -13.74 -9.93 11.83
CA GLU A 113 -13.26 -8.78 12.63
C GLU A 113 -12.76 -7.63 11.75
N LEU A 114 -12.06 -7.94 10.66
CA LEU A 114 -11.59 -6.94 9.70
C LEU A 114 -12.75 -6.26 8.96
N ARG A 115 -13.77 -7.01 8.56
CA ARG A 115 -14.98 -6.47 7.94
C ARG A 115 -15.75 -5.55 8.88
N GLU A 116 -15.90 -5.97 10.14
CA GLU A 116 -16.52 -5.14 11.19
C GLU A 116 -15.74 -3.86 11.42
N LEU A 117 -14.41 -3.94 11.51
CA LEU A 117 -13.53 -2.79 11.63
C LEU A 117 -13.70 -1.81 10.47
N LEU A 118 -13.70 -2.29 9.23
CA LEU A 118 -13.88 -1.45 8.06
C LEU A 118 -15.24 -0.77 8.05
N ASN A 119 -16.32 -1.49 8.41
CA ASN A 119 -17.67 -0.94 8.54
C ASN A 119 -17.72 0.13 9.63
N GLU A 120 -17.09 -0.07 10.78
CA GLU A 120 -17.02 0.89 11.89
C GLU A 120 -16.45 2.24 11.43
N TYR A 121 -15.43 2.23 10.56
CA TYR A 121 -14.80 3.45 10.03
C TYR A 121 -15.39 3.93 8.70
N GLY A 122 -16.51 3.36 8.25
CA GLY A 122 -17.27 3.83 7.09
C GLY A 122 -16.71 3.39 5.74
N PHE A 123 -15.90 2.34 5.71
CA PHE A 123 -15.59 1.60 4.49
C PHE A 123 -16.59 0.45 4.31
N PRO A 124 -16.88 0.02 3.08
CA PRO A 124 -17.86 -1.05 2.82
C PRO A 124 -17.27 -2.44 3.16
N GLY A 125 -17.10 -2.75 4.46
CA GLY A 125 -16.41 -3.95 4.94
C GLY A 125 -16.94 -5.25 4.35
N ASP A 126 -18.27 -5.36 4.15
CA ASP A 126 -18.90 -6.57 3.61
C ASP A 126 -18.47 -6.86 2.16
N SER A 127 -18.23 -5.81 1.36
CA SER A 127 -17.83 -5.92 -0.04
C SER A 127 -16.34 -5.66 -0.28
N THR A 128 -15.61 -5.23 0.74
CA THR A 128 -14.15 -5.03 0.64
C THR A 128 -13.46 -6.36 0.35
N PRO A 129 -12.66 -6.46 -0.72
CA PRO A 129 -11.90 -7.66 -1.01
C PRO A 129 -10.84 -7.92 0.05
N ILE A 130 -10.78 -9.18 0.49
CA ILE A 130 -9.72 -9.68 1.39
C ILE A 130 -9.01 -10.83 0.67
N VAL A 131 -7.75 -10.60 0.33
CA VAL A 131 -6.89 -11.61 -0.30
C VAL A 131 -6.04 -12.27 0.78
N ARG A 132 -6.09 -13.60 0.87
CA ARG A 132 -5.30 -14.41 1.81
C ARG A 132 -4.00 -14.86 1.16
N GLY A 133 -2.87 -14.77 1.86
CA GLY A 133 -1.61 -15.24 1.31
C GLY A 133 -0.42 -15.19 2.27
N SER A 134 0.72 -15.67 1.76
CA SER A 134 2.01 -15.58 2.41
C SER A 134 2.99 -14.85 1.48
N ALA A 135 3.29 -13.61 1.80
CA ALA A 135 4.28 -12.83 1.05
C ALA A 135 5.69 -13.45 1.17
N LEU A 136 5.98 -14.13 2.29
CA LEU A 136 7.25 -14.80 2.50
C LEU A 136 7.44 -15.95 1.50
N HIS A 137 6.43 -16.79 1.29
CA HIS A 137 6.50 -17.88 0.31
C HIS A 137 6.75 -17.37 -1.11
N ALA A 138 6.10 -16.26 -1.48
CA ALA A 138 6.35 -15.63 -2.77
C ALA A 138 7.77 -15.06 -2.89
N LEU A 139 8.29 -14.45 -1.82
CA LEU A 139 9.63 -13.85 -1.80
C LEU A 139 10.75 -14.92 -1.85
N GLU A 140 10.59 -16.01 -1.13
CA GLU A 140 11.59 -17.10 -1.04
C GLU A 140 11.51 -18.09 -2.22
N SER A 141 10.45 -18.02 -3.01
CA SER A 141 10.30 -18.90 -4.18
C SER A 141 11.44 -18.69 -5.16
N LYS A 142 11.99 -19.81 -5.65
CA LYS A 142 12.99 -19.81 -6.71
C LYS A 142 12.39 -20.15 -8.07
N SER A 143 11.06 -20.25 -8.15
CA SER A 143 10.36 -20.52 -9.39
C SER A 143 10.50 -19.34 -10.36
N THR A 144 10.80 -19.63 -11.59
CA THR A 144 10.74 -18.67 -12.70
C THR A 144 9.38 -18.69 -13.41
N ASP A 145 8.52 -19.63 -13.05
CA ASP A 145 7.16 -19.71 -13.57
C ASP A 145 6.25 -18.80 -12.73
N LEU A 146 5.76 -17.73 -13.35
CA LEU A 146 4.82 -16.79 -12.72
C LEU A 146 3.47 -17.44 -12.36
N ASN A 147 3.17 -18.64 -12.85
CA ASN A 147 1.97 -19.39 -12.49
C ASN A 147 2.20 -20.39 -11.34
N ALA A 148 3.38 -20.38 -10.74
CA ALA A 148 3.66 -21.20 -9.57
C ALA A 148 2.70 -20.81 -8.40
N PRO A 149 2.25 -21.81 -7.61
CA PRO A 149 1.28 -21.59 -6.52
C PRO A 149 1.72 -20.52 -5.51
N GLU A 150 3.02 -20.36 -5.31
CA GLU A 150 3.58 -19.38 -4.36
C GLU A 150 3.27 -17.95 -4.74
N TYR A 151 3.03 -17.66 -6.04
CA TYR A 151 2.70 -16.32 -6.56
C TYR A 151 1.20 -16.08 -6.69
N GLU A 152 0.35 -17.09 -6.48
CA GLU A 152 -1.09 -16.99 -6.73
C GLU A 152 -1.75 -15.86 -5.92
N SER A 153 -1.44 -15.74 -4.63
CA SER A 153 -2.00 -14.70 -3.77
C SER A 153 -1.56 -13.28 -4.19
N ILE A 154 -0.34 -13.14 -4.70
CA ILE A 154 0.16 -11.84 -5.19
C ILE A 154 -0.52 -11.48 -6.52
N LYS A 155 -0.70 -12.45 -7.43
CA LYS A 155 -1.45 -12.25 -8.68
C LYS A 155 -2.90 -11.88 -8.39
N GLU A 156 -3.52 -12.58 -7.45
CA GLU A 156 -4.89 -12.28 -7.02
C GLU A 156 -4.99 -10.89 -6.41
N LEU A 157 -4.03 -10.48 -5.58
CA LEU A 157 -3.97 -9.13 -5.03
C LEU A 157 -3.93 -8.09 -6.15
N LEU A 158 -3.06 -8.25 -7.14
CA LEU A 158 -2.95 -7.32 -8.28
C LEU A 158 -4.24 -7.27 -9.09
N ARG A 159 -4.87 -8.42 -9.37
CA ARG A 159 -6.14 -8.50 -10.06
C ARG A 159 -7.25 -7.75 -9.29
N VAL A 160 -7.33 -7.97 -8.00
CA VAL A 160 -8.33 -7.33 -7.14
C VAL A 160 -8.11 -5.82 -7.04
N VAL A 161 -6.85 -5.37 -6.97
CA VAL A 161 -6.51 -3.94 -7.00
C VAL A 161 -6.94 -3.31 -8.33
N ASP A 162 -6.68 -3.97 -9.47
CA ASP A 162 -7.11 -3.50 -10.79
C ASP A 162 -8.63 -3.34 -10.90
N GLU A 163 -9.39 -4.29 -10.31
CA GLU A 163 -10.84 -4.32 -10.43
C GLU A 163 -11.57 -3.44 -9.41
N TYR A 164 -11.06 -3.38 -8.18
CA TYR A 164 -11.77 -2.76 -7.06
C TYR A 164 -11.39 -1.31 -6.80
N ILE A 165 -10.11 -0.94 -6.96
CA ILE A 165 -9.68 0.44 -6.76
C ILE A 165 -10.14 1.29 -7.96
N PRO A 166 -10.93 2.36 -7.75
CA PRO A 166 -11.43 3.18 -8.84
C PRO A 166 -10.29 3.88 -9.60
N GLU A 167 -10.46 4.05 -10.91
CA GLU A 167 -9.54 4.91 -11.65
C GLU A 167 -9.71 6.36 -11.21
N PRO A 168 -8.62 7.05 -10.87
CA PRO A 168 -8.69 8.43 -10.46
C PRO A 168 -9.04 9.35 -11.66
N VAL A 169 -10.04 10.20 -11.46
CA VAL A 169 -10.37 11.25 -12.45
C VAL A 169 -9.37 12.38 -12.29
N ARG A 170 -8.57 12.63 -13.32
CA ARG A 170 -7.56 13.71 -13.34
C ARG A 170 -8.11 14.95 -14.02
N ASP A 171 -8.16 16.07 -13.29
CA ASP A 171 -8.59 17.37 -13.78
C ASP A 171 -7.50 18.07 -14.62
N VAL A 172 -7.16 17.50 -15.77
CA VAL A 172 -6.05 17.96 -16.62
C VAL A 172 -6.29 19.31 -17.27
N ASP A 173 -7.55 19.72 -17.45
CA ASP A 173 -7.96 20.98 -18.08
C ASP A 173 -7.97 22.18 -17.11
N LYS A 174 -7.79 21.93 -15.81
CA LYS A 174 -7.71 22.99 -14.80
C LYS A 174 -6.31 23.59 -14.70
N SER A 175 -6.23 24.74 -14.06
CA SER A 175 -4.93 25.35 -13.73
C SER A 175 -4.06 24.40 -12.93
N PHE A 176 -2.76 24.34 -13.25
CA PHE A 176 -1.81 23.50 -12.54
C PHE A 176 -1.82 23.76 -11.03
N MET A 177 -1.86 22.68 -10.26
CA MET A 177 -1.70 22.69 -8.82
C MET A 177 -0.94 21.44 -8.38
N MET A 178 0.04 21.62 -7.53
CA MET A 178 0.86 20.56 -6.95
C MET A 178 1.02 20.81 -5.46
N SER A 179 0.71 19.80 -4.65
CA SER A 179 1.02 19.80 -3.23
C SER A 179 2.51 19.53 -3.05
N VAL A 180 3.23 20.49 -2.44
CA VAL A 180 4.69 20.37 -2.24
C VAL A 180 4.96 19.49 -1.02
N GLU A 181 5.74 18.44 -1.20
CA GLU A 181 6.14 17.48 -0.16
C GLU A 181 7.54 17.74 0.34
N ASP A 182 8.48 18.00 -0.58
CA ASP A 182 9.86 18.26 -0.24
C ASP A 182 10.44 19.38 -1.10
N VAL A 183 11.44 20.06 -0.54
CA VAL A 183 12.13 21.20 -1.18
C VAL A 183 13.62 21.05 -0.96
N PHE A 184 14.38 20.96 -2.04
CA PHE A 184 15.83 20.86 -1.97
C PHE A 184 16.50 21.67 -3.08
N SER A 185 17.79 21.93 -2.92
CA SER A 185 18.57 22.69 -3.90
C SER A 185 19.55 21.79 -4.64
N ILE A 186 19.51 21.84 -5.96
CA ILE A 186 20.49 21.16 -6.81
C ILE A 186 21.46 22.19 -7.37
N LYS A 187 22.76 21.95 -7.14
CA LYS A 187 23.83 22.83 -7.66
C LYS A 187 23.73 22.93 -9.19
N GLY A 188 23.58 24.15 -9.69
CA GLY A 188 23.44 24.42 -11.12
C GLY A 188 22.01 24.34 -11.68
N ARG A 189 21.03 23.88 -10.89
CA ARG A 189 19.62 23.84 -11.29
C ARG A 189 18.69 24.69 -10.42
N GLY A 190 19.16 25.13 -9.25
CA GLY A 190 18.38 25.95 -8.33
C GLY A 190 17.53 25.14 -7.37
N THR A 191 16.44 25.75 -6.91
CA THR A 191 15.48 25.09 -6.01
C THR A 191 14.61 24.11 -6.79
N VAL A 192 14.51 22.90 -6.28
CA VAL A 192 13.67 21.82 -6.81
C VAL A 192 12.63 21.47 -5.75
N VAL A 193 11.41 21.26 -6.18
CA VAL A 193 10.31 20.80 -5.33
C VAL A 193 9.81 19.45 -5.84
N THR A 194 9.42 18.59 -4.92
CA THR A 194 8.73 17.33 -5.24
C THR A 194 7.32 17.37 -4.65
N GLY A 195 6.43 16.60 -5.24
CA GLY A 195 5.06 16.50 -4.79
C GLY A 195 4.14 15.90 -5.83
N ARG A 196 2.91 15.62 -5.40
CA ARG A 196 1.85 15.14 -6.28
C ARG A 196 1.23 16.29 -7.08
N VAL A 197 1.07 16.08 -8.38
CA VAL A 197 0.27 16.98 -9.21
C VAL A 197 -1.22 16.66 -8.99
N ASP A 198 -1.93 17.56 -8.35
CA ASP A 198 -3.35 17.39 -8.01
C ASP A 198 -4.26 17.67 -9.22
N ARG A 199 -3.90 18.66 -10.05
CA ARG A 199 -4.63 19.04 -11.27
C ARG A 199 -3.77 19.81 -12.26
N GLY A 200 -4.24 19.86 -13.50
CA GLY A 200 -3.55 20.54 -14.59
C GLY A 200 -2.38 19.72 -15.16
N LEU A 201 -1.65 20.35 -16.06
CA LEU A 201 -0.49 19.77 -16.73
C LEU A 201 0.76 20.63 -16.53
N VAL A 202 1.89 19.98 -16.31
CA VAL A 202 3.22 20.61 -16.38
C VAL A 202 3.73 20.45 -17.81
N LYS A 203 4.20 21.54 -18.41
CA LYS A 203 4.84 21.54 -19.73
C LYS A 203 6.32 21.81 -19.60
#